data_6f48ae65fdc05e17013bcae94e15ac0b
#
_entry.id   6f48ae65fdc05e17013bcae94e15ac0b
#
_cell.length_a   1.000
_cell.length_b   1.000
_cell.length_c   1.000
_cell.angle_alpha   90.00
_cell.angle_beta   90.00
_cell.angle_gamma   90.00
#
_symmetry.space_group_name_H-M   'P 1'
#
loop_
_entity.id
_entity.type
_entity.pdbx_description
1 polymer ?
#
loop_
_entity_poly.entity_id
_entity_poly.type
_entity_poly.pdbx_seq_one_letter_code
_entity_poly.pdbx_strand_id
1 'polypeptide(L)'
;TSITGSSGFVRPMGTLVTDGHINIEGDDIVALQAALVDSFQSYTFAGGYKAALQLLLNDHVDVAFGSDIAPKKYLDPVDQGKLKAVDTIGPVPSHVFVVSSEMSDGTKAALVNALVQLNYAENNEILRNIYGAEALLPTSTEMHIGDFGKFIDVLVGLDQKILDKYNKGS
;
A
#
# COMPACT_ATOMS: atom_id res chain seq x y z
N THR A 1 4.70 7.88 -0.57
CA THR A 1 3.95 7.69 -1.83
C THR A 1 2.76 8.65 -1.95
N SER A 2 1.61 8.32 -1.40
CA SER A 2 0.41 9.17 -1.28
C SER A 2 -0.29 8.84 0.04
N ILE A 3 -1.20 9.71 0.47
CA ILE A 3 -1.97 9.49 1.71
C ILE A 3 -2.85 8.21 1.66
N THR A 4 -3.20 7.75 0.47
CA THR A 4 -3.96 6.51 0.27
C THR A 4 -3.08 5.31 -0.10
N GLY A 5 -1.76 5.44 -0.03
CA GLY A 5 -0.82 4.38 -0.38
C GLY A 5 -0.67 3.35 0.73
N SER A 6 -0.97 2.08 0.46
CA SER A 6 -0.99 1.00 1.47
C SER A 6 0.34 0.87 2.22
N SER A 7 1.42 0.57 1.53
CA SER A 7 2.75 0.35 2.14
C SER A 7 3.53 1.64 2.39
N GLY A 8 3.18 2.74 1.70
CA GLY A 8 3.88 4.02 1.87
C GLY A 8 3.22 4.96 2.88
N PHE A 9 2.02 4.66 3.36
CA PHE A 9 1.31 5.52 4.32
C PHE A 9 0.37 4.74 5.25
N VAL A 10 -0.66 4.07 4.73
CA VAL A 10 -1.73 3.51 5.57
C VAL A 10 -1.19 2.52 6.60
N ARG A 11 -0.43 1.53 6.16
CA ARG A 11 0.13 0.52 7.07
C ARG A 11 1.13 1.12 8.06
N PRO A 12 2.20 1.84 7.66
CA PRO A 12 3.15 2.37 8.62
C PRO A 12 2.53 3.40 9.57
N MET A 13 1.75 4.34 9.08
CA MET A 13 1.13 5.35 9.97
C MET A 13 0.09 4.73 10.88
N GLY A 14 -0.77 3.83 10.37
CA GLY A 14 -1.74 3.11 11.19
C GLY A 14 -1.07 2.27 12.28
N THR A 15 0.06 1.65 11.99
CA THR A 15 0.85 0.93 13.00
C THR A 15 1.40 1.90 14.05
N LEU A 16 2.02 3.00 13.66
CA LEU A 16 2.56 4.00 14.60
C LEU A 16 1.48 4.62 15.50
N VAL A 17 0.27 4.84 14.98
CA VAL A 17 -0.89 5.27 15.79
C VAL A 17 -1.32 4.16 16.76
N THR A 18 -1.46 2.93 16.27
CA THR A 18 -1.90 1.79 17.09
C THR A 18 -0.92 1.50 18.23
N ASP A 19 0.38 1.65 17.98
CA ASP A 19 1.45 1.42 18.95
C ASP A 19 1.68 2.63 19.89
N GLY A 20 0.91 3.72 19.71
CA GLY A 20 0.98 4.92 20.54
C GLY A 20 2.17 5.84 20.26
N HIS A 21 2.83 5.68 19.12
CA HIS A 21 3.93 6.56 18.69
C HIS A 21 3.42 7.87 18.06
N ILE A 22 2.22 7.86 17.51
CA ILE A 22 1.52 9.04 16.99
C ILE A 22 0.21 9.18 17.74
N ASN A 23 -0.01 10.33 18.39
CA ASN A 23 -1.26 10.64 19.06
C ASN A 23 -2.08 11.63 18.22
N ILE A 24 -3.31 11.26 17.87
CA ILE A 24 -4.21 12.11 17.07
C ILE A 24 -5.26 12.71 18.00
N GLU A 25 -5.27 14.03 18.10
CA GLU A 25 -6.25 14.77 18.88
C GLU A 25 -7.32 15.37 17.96
N GLY A 26 -8.43 14.64 17.78
CA GLY A 26 -9.54 15.00 16.91
C GLY A 26 -10.04 13.82 16.08
N ASP A 27 -10.98 14.08 15.19
CA ASP A 27 -11.74 13.07 14.45
C ASP A 27 -11.78 13.30 12.92
N ASP A 28 -10.93 14.20 12.43
CA ASP A 28 -10.88 14.56 11.01
C ASP A 28 -9.48 14.47 10.41
N ILE A 29 -9.40 14.64 9.09
CA ILE A 29 -8.14 14.59 8.34
C ILE A 29 -7.16 15.70 8.73
N VAL A 30 -7.65 16.82 9.27
CA VAL A 30 -6.79 17.95 9.70
C VAL A 30 -6.08 17.56 10.99
N ALA A 31 -6.78 16.89 11.91
CA ALA A 31 -6.19 16.36 13.14
C ALA A 31 -5.10 15.31 12.83
N LEU A 32 -5.36 14.40 11.89
CA LEU A 32 -4.34 13.46 11.42
C LEU A 32 -3.10 14.18 10.86
N GLN A 33 -3.31 15.19 10.00
CA GLN A 33 -2.18 15.93 9.41
C GLN A 33 -1.38 16.71 10.46
N ALA A 34 -2.05 17.28 11.46
CA ALA A 34 -1.40 17.97 12.57
C ALA A 34 -0.55 17.00 13.40
N ALA A 35 -1.07 15.81 13.74
CA ALA A 35 -0.36 14.79 14.47
C ALA A 35 0.90 14.29 13.72
N LEU A 36 0.83 14.20 12.38
CA LEU A 36 2.00 13.83 11.57
C LEU A 36 3.08 14.92 11.60
N VAL A 37 2.70 16.20 11.52
CA VAL A 37 3.66 17.32 11.63
C VAL A 37 4.31 17.35 13.01
N ASP A 38 3.53 17.12 14.06
CA ASP A 38 4.06 17.07 15.43
C ASP A 38 5.05 15.92 15.63
N SER A 39 4.74 14.74 15.07
CA SER A 39 5.57 13.54 15.21
C SER A 39 6.83 13.55 14.35
N PHE A 40 6.79 14.13 13.14
CA PHE A 40 7.87 14.06 12.15
C PHE A 40 8.52 15.40 11.82
N GLN A 41 8.20 16.49 12.53
CA GLN A 41 8.64 17.83 12.16
C GLN A 41 8.10 18.28 10.77
N SER A 42 8.30 17.45 9.76
CA SER A 42 7.77 17.64 8.40
C SER A 42 7.59 16.30 7.70
N TYR A 43 6.68 16.27 6.72
CA TYR A 43 6.52 15.12 5.84
C TYR A 43 6.11 15.56 4.44
N THR A 44 6.34 14.73 3.46
CA THR A 44 5.92 14.97 2.08
C THR A 44 5.45 13.70 1.38
N PHE A 45 4.52 13.85 0.45
CA PHE A 45 4.08 12.78 -0.42
C PHE A 45 4.84 12.86 -1.75
N ALA A 46 5.80 11.98 -1.94
CA ALA A 46 6.66 11.96 -3.11
C ALA A 46 5.97 11.52 -4.42
N GLY A 47 4.71 11.11 -4.39
CA GLY A 47 3.95 10.67 -5.56
C GLY A 47 4.24 9.24 -6.03
N GLY A 48 5.33 8.62 -5.61
CA GLY A 48 5.68 7.24 -5.98
C GLY A 48 6.90 6.71 -5.25
N TYR A 49 7.14 5.39 -5.32
CA TYR A 49 8.28 4.76 -4.62
C TYR A 49 9.62 5.28 -5.14
N LYS A 50 9.80 5.39 -6.47
CA LYS A 50 11.05 5.87 -7.05
C LYS A 50 11.39 7.28 -6.55
N ALA A 51 10.42 8.18 -6.56
CA ALA A 51 10.61 9.55 -6.09
C ALA A 51 10.93 9.61 -4.59
N ALA A 52 10.25 8.79 -3.76
CA ALA A 52 10.54 8.70 -2.33
C ALA A 52 11.97 8.22 -2.05
N LEU A 53 12.43 7.20 -2.77
CA LEU A 53 13.82 6.71 -2.65
C LEU A 53 14.84 7.75 -3.13
N GLN A 54 14.52 8.53 -4.15
CA GLN A 54 15.39 9.60 -4.63
C GLN A 54 15.50 10.77 -3.64
N LEU A 55 14.41 11.13 -2.97
CA LEU A 55 14.45 12.13 -1.90
C LEU A 55 15.37 11.67 -0.75
N LEU A 56 15.31 10.39 -0.38
CA LEU A 56 16.18 9.81 0.65
C LEU A 56 17.64 9.77 0.22
N LEU A 57 17.94 9.34 -1.00
CA LEU A 57 19.30 9.25 -1.55
C LEU A 57 19.97 10.63 -1.71
N ASN A 58 19.19 11.70 -1.85
CA ASN A 58 19.67 13.07 -1.97
C ASN A 58 19.60 13.85 -0.67
N ASP A 59 19.44 13.18 0.47
CA ASP A 59 19.38 13.79 1.82
C ASP A 59 18.30 14.86 1.98
N HIS A 60 17.21 14.76 1.18
CA HIS A 60 16.06 15.67 1.30
C HIS A 60 15.07 15.21 2.38
N VAL A 61 15.15 13.95 2.79
CA VAL A 61 14.39 13.35 3.89
C VAL A 61 15.27 12.35 4.63
N ASP A 62 15.04 12.18 5.92
CA ASP A 62 15.79 11.24 6.76
C ASP A 62 15.25 9.81 6.68
N VAL A 63 13.93 9.66 6.38
CA VAL A 63 13.24 8.38 6.31
C VAL A 63 12.27 8.38 5.14
N ALA A 64 12.15 7.24 4.46
CA ALA A 64 11.12 7.01 3.44
C ALA A 64 10.33 5.75 3.76
N PHE A 65 9.00 5.84 3.67
CA PHE A 65 8.10 4.70 3.79
C PHE A 65 7.71 4.17 2.40
N GLY A 66 7.80 2.86 2.21
CA GLY A 66 7.52 2.25 0.92
C GLY A 66 7.43 0.74 0.97
N SER A 67 7.36 0.11 -0.20
CA SER A 67 7.43 -1.33 -0.32
C SER A 67 8.88 -1.82 -0.21
N ASP A 68 9.10 -2.95 0.43
CA ASP A 68 10.38 -3.64 0.56
C ASP A 68 11.02 -4.01 -0.79
N ILE A 69 10.21 -4.27 -1.80
CA ILE A 69 10.70 -4.54 -3.16
C ILE A 69 11.10 -3.28 -3.94
N ALA A 70 10.73 -2.09 -3.46
CA ALA A 70 10.92 -0.85 -4.21
C ALA A 70 12.41 -0.53 -4.48
N PRO A 71 13.36 -0.67 -3.54
CA PRO A 71 14.75 -0.45 -3.82
C PRO A 71 15.27 -1.32 -4.96
N LYS A 72 14.97 -2.62 -4.93
CA LYS A 72 15.38 -3.57 -5.98
C LYS A 72 14.77 -3.25 -7.35
N LYS A 73 13.53 -2.73 -7.36
CA LYS A 73 12.81 -2.44 -8.60
C LYS A 73 13.24 -1.13 -9.26
N TYR A 74 13.64 -0.14 -8.49
CA TYR A 74 13.78 1.25 -8.98
C TYR A 74 15.19 1.83 -8.87
N LEU A 75 16.11 1.16 -8.19
CA LEU A 75 17.48 1.63 -7.99
C LEU A 75 18.49 0.61 -8.55
N ASP A 76 19.63 1.11 -8.97
CA ASP A 76 20.78 0.28 -9.28
C ASP A 76 21.42 -0.30 -7.99
N PRO A 77 22.29 -1.34 -8.11
CA PRO A 77 22.90 -1.98 -6.94
C PRO A 77 23.75 -1.05 -6.08
N VAL A 78 24.35 -0.01 -6.66
CA VAL A 78 25.19 0.95 -5.94
C VAL A 78 24.31 1.81 -5.03
N ASP A 79 23.19 2.30 -5.55
CA ASP A 79 22.25 3.12 -4.77
C ASP A 79 21.47 2.28 -3.75
N GLN A 80 21.15 1.02 -4.06
CA GLN A 80 20.60 0.09 -3.06
C GLN A 80 21.53 -0.08 -1.85
N GLY A 81 22.84 -0.16 -2.08
CA GLY A 81 23.85 -0.30 -1.03
C GLY A 81 23.98 0.91 -0.09
N LYS A 82 23.46 2.07 -0.49
CA LYS A 82 23.42 3.29 0.36
C LYS A 82 22.23 3.29 1.32
N LEU A 83 21.24 2.45 1.10
CA LEU A 83 20.01 2.41 1.89
C LEU A 83 20.13 1.40 3.04
N LYS A 84 19.50 1.72 4.15
CA LYS A 84 19.34 0.82 5.29
C LYS A 84 17.85 0.69 5.61
N ALA A 85 17.34 -0.54 5.62
CA ALA A 85 16.03 -0.80 6.21
C ALA A 85 16.14 -0.60 7.74
N VAL A 86 15.37 0.34 8.25
CA VAL A 86 15.32 0.64 9.70
C VAL A 86 14.36 -0.31 10.38
N ASP A 87 13.22 -0.56 9.73
CA ASP A 87 12.19 -1.46 10.21
C ASP A 87 11.38 -2.04 9.06
N THR A 88 10.65 -3.13 9.33
CA THR A 88 9.73 -3.78 8.40
C THR A 88 8.34 -3.86 9.00
N ILE A 89 7.44 -3.04 8.51
CA ILE A 89 6.05 -2.91 8.97
C ILE A 89 5.14 -3.53 7.91
N GLY A 90 4.66 -4.71 8.14
CA GLY A 90 3.84 -5.40 7.14
C GLY A 90 3.06 -6.56 7.70
N PRO A 91 2.45 -7.36 6.87
CA PRO A 91 2.25 -7.18 5.43
C PRO A 91 1.18 -6.14 5.07
N VAL A 92 1.12 -5.79 3.79
CA VAL A 92 -0.02 -5.09 3.19
C VAL A 92 -0.74 -6.03 2.22
N PRO A 93 -2.06 -5.86 1.98
CA PRO A 93 -2.78 -6.65 0.99
C PRO A 93 -2.13 -6.52 -0.39
N SER A 94 -1.99 -7.65 -1.08
CA SER A 94 -1.49 -7.70 -2.44
C SER A 94 -2.55 -7.22 -3.45
N HIS A 95 -2.18 -7.18 -4.73
CA HIS A 95 -3.10 -6.83 -5.80
C HIS A 95 -4.21 -7.88 -5.92
N VAL A 96 -5.39 -7.45 -6.32
CA VAL A 96 -6.59 -8.28 -6.43
C VAL A 96 -7.36 -7.97 -7.71
N PHE A 97 -7.96 -8.99 -8.31
CA PHE A 97 -8.96 -8.85 -9.36
C PHE A 97 -10.34 -8.79 -8.71
N VAL A 98 -11.07 -7.74 -8.98
CA VAL A 98 -12.46 -7.56 -8.51
C VAL A 98 -13.41 -7.69 -9.70
N VAL A 99 -14.54 -8.33 -9.48
CA VAL A 99 -15.58 -8.46 -10.49
C VAL A 99 -16.89 -7.85 -9.98
N SER A 100 -17.73 -7.40 -10.91
CA SER A 100 -19.07 -6.89 -10.58
C SER A 100 -19.90 -7.95 -9.85
N SER A 101 -20.68 -7.52 -8.87
CA SER A 101 -21.71 -8.37 -8.23
C SER A 101 -22.75 -8.88 -9.21
N GLU A 102 -23.01 -8.14 -10.29
CA GLU A 102 -23.98 -8.46 -11.33
C GLU A 102 -23.45 -9.49 -12.36
N MET A 103 -22.15 -9.80 -12.34
CA MET A 103 -21.59 -10.80 -13.24
C MET A 103 -22.19 -12.17 -12.95
N SER A 104 -22.60 -12.90 -13.99
CA SER A 104 -23.17 -14.24 -13.85
C SER A 104 -22.17 -15.22 -13.22
N ASP A 105 -22.66 -16.18 -12.44
CA ASP A 105 -21.80 -17.17 -11.77
C ASP A 105 -20.99 -18.00 -12.76
N GLY A 106 -21.55 -18.31 -13.93
CA GLY A 106 -20.84 -19.01 -15.00
C GLY A 106 -19.66 -18.20 -15.53
N THR A 107 -19.83 -16.89 -15.72
CA THR A 107 -18.74 -16.00 -16.14
C THR A 107 -17.70 -15.84 -15.06
N LYS A 108 -18.12 -15.69 -13.78
CA LYS A 108 -17.19 -15.64 -12.63
C LYS A 108 -16.32 -16.90 -12.56
N ALA A 109 -16.95 -18.08 -12.66
CA ALA A 109 -16.25 -19.36 -12.63
C ALA A 109 -15.25 -19.50 -13.79
N ALA A 110 -15.64 -19.12 -15.01
CA ALA A 110 -14.76 -19.15 -16.18
C ALA A 110 -13.55 -18.20 -16.00
N LEU A 111 -13.77 -17.00 -15.45
CA LEU A 111 -12.70 -16.05 -15.18
C LEU A 111 -11.74 -16.57 -14.10
N VAL A 112 -12.25 -17.10 -13.00
CA VAL A 112 -11.42 -17.70 -11.94
C VAL A 112 -10.58 -18.83 -12.50
N ASN A 113 -11.19 -19.74 -13.27
CA ASN A 113 -10.47 -20.85 -13.90
C ASN A 113 -9.36 -20.35 -14.85
N ALA A 114 -9.62 -19.31 -15.65
CA ALA A 114 -8.62 -18.75 -16.54
C ALA A 114 -7.46 -18.09 -15.76
N LEU A 115 -7.75 -17.35 -14.70
CA LEU A 115 -6.73 -16.71 -13.86
C LEU A 115 -5.88 -17.72 -13.09
N VAL A 116 -6.49 -18.79 -12.58
CA VAL A 116 -5.76 -19.85 -11.86
C VAL A 116 -4.80 -20.61 -12.78
N GLN A 117 -5.04 -20.65 -14.11
CA GLN A 117 -4.09 -21.23 -15.07
C GLN A 117 -2.72 -20.50 -15.05
N LEU A 118 -2.68 -19.23 -14.62
CA LEU A 118 -1.42 -18.49 -14.47
C LEU A 118 -0.52 -19.02 -13.33
N ASN A 119 -1.05 -19.88 -12.47
CA ASN A 119 -0.27 -20.52 -11.40
C ASN A 119 0.61 -21.68 -11.93
N TYR A 120 0.31 -22.21 -13.12
CA TYR A 120 1.10 -23.28 -13.69
C TYR A 120 2.44 -22.79 -14.23
N ALA A 121 3.47 -23.64 -14.16
CA ALA A 121 4.84 -23.27 -14.46
C ALA A 121 5.04 -22.63 -15.84
N GLU A 122 4.31 -23.11 -16.84
CA GLU A 122 4.35 -22.60 -18.22
C GLU A 122 3.79 -21.20 -18.39
N ASN A 123 2.94 -20.74 -17.45
CA ASN A 123 2.29 -19.43 -17.50
C ASN A 123 2.75 -18.49 -16.40
N ASN A 124 3.52 -18.97 -15.41
CA ASN A 124 3.81 -18.26 -14.17
C ASN A 124 4.72 -17.03 -14.38
N GLU A 125 5.45 -16.95 -15.49
CA GLU A 125 6.27 -15.78 -15.82
C GLU A 125 5.43 -14.49 -15.86
N ILE A 126 4.18 -14.57 -16.30
CA ILE A 126 3.24 -13.46 -16.32
C ILE A 126 3.03 -12.89 -14.91
N LEU A 127 2.83 -13.75 -13.92
CA LEU A 127 2.65 -13.35 -12.52
C LEU A 127 3.92 -12.75 -11.91
N ARG A 128 5.07 -13.33 -12.19
CA ARG A 128 6.37 -12.84 -11.68
C ARG A 128 6.69 -11.44 -12.14
N ASN A 129 6.20 -11.05 -13.31
CA ASN A 129 6.31 -9.71 -13.83
C ASN A 129 5.36 -8.70 -13.14
N ILE A 130 4.35 -9.19 -12.40
CA ILE A 130 3.43 -8.39 -11.60
C ILE A 130 3.93 -8.36 -10.15
N TYR A 131 4.88 -7.49 -9.84
CA TYR A 131 5.45 -7.32 -8.49
C TYR A 131 5.97 -8.62 -7.84
N GLY A 132 6.43 -9.58 -8.64
CA GLY A 132 6.93 -10.84 -8.14
C GLY A 132 5.84 -11.78 -7.59
N ALA A 133 4.60 -11.65 -8.06
CA ALA A 133 3.51 -12.52 -7.63
C ALA A 133 3.81 -13.98 -8.03
N GLU A 134 3.56 -14.92 -7.11
CA GLU A 134 3.84 -16.34 -7.31
C GLU A 134 2.58 -17.14 -7.64
N ALA A 135 1.42 -16.70 -7.17
CA ALA A 135 0.13 -17.35 -7.41
C ALA A 135 -1.04 -16.37 -7.32
N LEU A 136 -2.14 -16.72 -7.99
CA LEU A 136 -3.47 -16.14 -7.85
C LEU A 136 -4.35 -17.14 -7.10
N LEU A 137 -4.96 -16.67 -6.01
CA LEU A 137 -5.85 -17.48 -5.18
C LEU A 137 -7.22 -16.82 -5.08
N PRO A 138 -8.31 -17.57 -5.18
CA PRO A 138 -9.62 -17.05 -4.83
C PRO A 138 -9.63 -16.55 -3.39
N THR A 139 -10.25 -15.40 -3.16
CA THR A 139 -10.35 -14.80 -1.83
C THR A 139 -11.68 -14.07 -1.66
N SER A 140 -11.97 -13.62 -0.46
CA SER A 140 -13.06 -12.71 -0.15
C SER A 140 -12.53 -11.37 0.36
N THR A 141 -13.37 -10.34 0.37
CA THR A 141 -13.04 -9.03 0.94
C THR A 141 -12.55 -9.17 2.37
N GLU A 142 -13.24 -9.95 3.20
CA GLU A 142 -12.88 -10.17 4.60
C GLU A 142 -11.50 -10.82 4.76
N MET A 143 -11.25 -11.89 4.01
CA MET A 143 -9.97 -12.59 4.07
C MET A 143 -8.80 -11.75 3.53
N HIS A 144 -9.06 -10.90 2.54
CA HIS A 144 -8.00 -10.18 1.84
C HIS A 144 -7.65 -8.85 2.50
N ILE A 145 -8.66 -8.08 2.91
CA ILE A 145 -8.48 -6.71 3.42
C ILE A 145 -9.09 -6.46 4.81
N GLY A 146 -9.82 -7.43 5.40
CA GLY A 146 -10.53 -7.22 6.66
C GLY A 146 -9.62 -6.70 7.79
N ASP A 147 -8.46 -7.32 7.99
CA ASP A 147 -7.50 -6.86 8.99
C ASP A 147 -6.80 -5.54 8.62
N PHE A 148 -6.71 -5.23 7.33
CA PHE A 148 -6.09 -3.98 6.89
C PHE A 148 -6.98 -2.76 7.14
N GLY A 149 -8.30 -2.95 7.18
CA GLY A 149 -9.28 -1.91 7.47
C GLY A 149 -9.00 -1.18 8.78
N LYS A 150 -8.54 -1.89 9.81
CA LYS A 150 -8.18 -1.32 11.12
C LYS A 150 -7.20 -0.15 11.02
N PHE A 151 -6.26 -0.20 10.07
CA PHE A 151 -5.27 0.87 9.88
C PHE A 151 -5.88 2.10 9.21
N ILE A 152 -6.96 1.94 8.45
CA ILE A 152 -7.73 3.06 7.91
C ILE A 152 -8.54 3.69 9.03
N ASP A 153 -9.18 2.87 9.88
CA ASP A 153 -10.06 3.33 10.96
C ASP A 153 -9.32 4.19 12.01
N VAL A 154 -8.07 3.84 12.33
CA VAL A 154 -7.27 4.64 13.28
C VAL A 154 -6.68 5.91 12.68
N LEU A 155 -6.66 6.03 11.35
CA LEU A 155 -6.22 7.22 10.63
C LEU A 155 -7.43 8.11 10.32
N VAL A 156 -7.89 8.83 11.32
CA VAL A 156 -9.14 9.60 11.30
C VAL A 156 -9.32 10.46 10.06
N GLY A 157 -10.51 10.43 9.47
CA GLY A 157 -10.87 11.16 8.25
C GLY A 157 -10.24 10.62 6.95
N LEU A 158 -9.45 9.54 7.02
CA LEU A 158 -8.84 8.95 5.83
C LEU A 158 -9.85 8.20 4.97
N ASP A 159 -10.80 7.51 5.58
CA ASP A 159 -11.93 6.85 4.93
C ASP A 159 -12.71 7.81 4.04
N GLN A 160 -13.11 8.98 4.57
CA GLN A 160 -13.79 10.02 3.81
C GLN A 160 -12.93 10.54 2.67
N LYS A 161 -11.63 10.75 2.90
CA LYS A 161 -10.69 11.16 1.84
C LYS A 161 -10.55 10.15 0.73
N ILE A 162 -10.60 8.86 1.05
CA ILE A 162 -10.63 7.77 0.08
C ILE A 162 -11.92 7.82 -0.74
N LEU A 163 -13.08 7.92 -0.09
CA LEU A 163 -14.38 8.04 -0.74
C LEU A 163 -14.45 9.25 -1.68
N ASP A 164 -14.01 10.41 -1.22
CA ASP A 164 -14.01 11.64 -2.03
C ASP A 164 -13.13 11.51 -3.29
N LYS A 165 -12.02 10.77 -3.21
CA LYS A 165 -11.16 10.53 -4.36
C LYS A 165 -11.86 9.74 -5.45
N TYR A 166 -12.68 8.75 -5.09
CA TYR A 166 -13.34 7.86 -6.03
C TYR A 166 -14.73 8.35 -6.46
N ASN A 167 -15.41 9.17 -5.66
CA ASN A 167 -16.70 9.74 -5.99
C ASN A 167 -16.62 10.97 -6.93
N LYS A 168 -15.47 11.60 -7.07
CA LYS A 168 -15.28 12.76 -8.00
C LYS A 168 -15.25 12.38 -9.47
N GLY A 169 -15.44 11.13 -9.83
CA GLY A 169 -15.45 10.62 -11.21
C GLY A 169 -16.81 10.09 -11.70
N SER A 170 -17.89 10.30 -10.94
CA SER A 170 -19.27 9.91 -11.32
C SER A 170 -20.10 11.12 -11.71
#